data_4595b24936d0e16bfbcb221218a43dc9
#
_entry.id   4595b24936d0e16bfbcb221218a43dc9
#
_cell.length_a   1.000
_cell.length_b   1.000
_cell.length_c   1.000
_cell.angle_alpha   90.00
_cell.angle_beta   90.00
_cell.angle_gamma   90.00
#
_symmetry.space_group_name_H-M   'P 1'
#
loop_
_entity.id
_entity.type
_entity.pdbx_description
1 polymer ?
#
loop_
_entity_poly.entity_id
_entity_poly.type
_entity_poly.pdbx_seq_one_letter_code
_entity_poly.pdbx_strand_id
1 'polypeptide(L)'
;MRPQSACLACRSRRKKCYQTRQGASCSFCNQRNLTCSASRQATQSVIIAYEPLVNRQGTHTAQNSAAFIPDQALCEELVDLYFRYIHVSFPNIFHQASFTAATKDGSVPKILFFGVIALSARFSSHQSLAGIDVWVRGRPYAKEAERLLDLHEISLTTVQACILLAANFVNEGEPSTESIYYAIACRMAMLIDLPNAPVMTQIEQEVNRRVWWSLITSDTWITSALCLPRTITPREEVPLPMSELTFAQLQPGDLAELDPSTDITLTEREDIHFSVLAHMVRLNSLLNDINNLCVTIVAEQPNIETAENLIHPLSISLDDWLSQMPPQMQYTEANLKYWAGKGFGRIFISLHINYNHAGQLLFYQFLHLSENVDEEIPVNSAQIYARKCKSHAANICKLVSQAKERPDTDVLYSLLGHVLVLASTTQLHTVLFSTDDKEISMAKSRLESNFESLTTLRSYWPVVSASIGRLRAFHNACLKSRNSSFRLDRWMLQFILEFSKPIGERIEDSASRERDELALDRLRHSLNT
;
A
#
# COMPACT_ATOMS: atom_id res chain seq x y z
N MET A 1 1.31 -51.43 -3.88
CA MET A 1 0.57 -50.37 -4.60
C MET A 1 -0.15 -49.50 -3.58
N ARG A 2 0.17 -48.21 -3.47
CA ARG A 2 -0.59 -47.26 -2.60
C ARG A 2 -1.97 -47.02 -3.22
N PRO A 3 -3.08 -47.01 -2.46
CA PRO A 3 -4.40 -46.72 -3.00
C PRO A 3 -4.43 -45.33 -3.58
N GLN A 4 -4.89 -45.19 -4.84
CA GLN A 4 -5.08 -43.90 -5.50
C GLN A 4 -6.13 -43.10 -4.75
N SER A 5 -5.79 -41.87 -4.34
CA SER A 5 -6.73 -40.98 -3.66
C SER A 5 -7.84 -40.53 -4.62
N ALA A 6 -9.10 -40.64 -4.20
CA ALA A 6 -10.24 -40.17 -4.98
C ALA A 6 -10.17 -38.65 -5.21
N CYS A 7 -10.58 -38.18 -6.41
CA CYS A 7 -10.69 -36.75 -6.71
C CYS A 7 -11.70 -36.05 -5.77
N LEU A 8 -11.59 -34.75 -5.59
CA LEU A 8 -12.43 -33.96 -4.68
C LEU A 8 -13.93 -34.19 -4.94
N ALA A 9 -14.38 -34.15 -6.20
CA ALA A 9 -15.77 -34.36 -6.57
C ALA A 9 -16.30 -35.77 -6.26
N CYS A 10 -15.48 -36.82 -6.34
CA CYS A 10 -15.86 -38.17 -5.93
C CYS A 10 -15.80 -38.35 -4.43
N ARG A 11 -14.84 -37.70 -3.74
CA ARG A 11 -14.67 -37.74 -2.28
C ARG A 11 -15.84 -37.06 -1.56
N SER A 12 -16.28 -35.87 -1.99
CA SER A 12 -17.42 -35.17 -1.42
C SER A 12 -18.72 -35.96 -1.53
N ARG A 13 -18.87 -36.75 -2.59
CA ARG A 13 -20.05 -37.62 -2.83
C ARG A 13 -19.92 -39.02 -2.24
N ARG A 14 -18.83 -39.35 -1.54
CA ARG A 14 -18.54 -40.70 -0.97
C ARG A 14 -18.65 -41.82 -1.98
N LYS A 15 -18.27 -41.58 -3.26
CA LYS A 15 -18.33 -42.56 -4.37
C LYS A 15 -16.92 -42.94 -4.81
N LYS A 16 -16.76 -44.19 -5.34
CA LYS A 16 -15.49 -44.65 -5.90
C LYS A 16 -15.10 -43.82 -7.11
N CYS A 17 -13.82 -43.43 -7.18
CA CYS A 17 -13.23 -42.63 -8.24
C CYS A 17 -12.50 -43.57 -9.22
N TYR A 18 -13.02 -43.76 -10.42
CA TYR A 18 -12.43 -44.63 -11.45
C TYR A 18 -11.69 -43.77 -12.47
N GLN A 19 -10.38 -43.95 -12.57
CA GLN A 19 -9.55 -43.37 -13.62
C GLN A 19 -9.11 -44.49 -14.58
N THR A 20 -9.30 -44.27 -15.88
CA THR A 20 -8.88 -45.22 -16.92
C THR A 20 -7.37 -45.21 -17.16
N ARG A 21 -6.69 -44.12 -16.86
CA ARG A 21 -5.23 -43.95 -16.88
C ARG A 21 -4.80 -43.01 -15.76
N GLN A 22 -3.60 -43.22 -15.24
CA GLN A 22 -3.02 -42.36 -14.20
C GLN A 22 -2.86 -40.93 -14.75
N GLY A 23 -3.46 -39.93 -14.08
CA GLY A 23 -3.44 -38.53 -14.51
C GLY A 23 -4.54 -38.11 -15.50
N ALA A 24 -5.47 -39.00 -15.86
CA ALA A 24 -6.66 -38.64 -16.64
C ALA A 24 -7.83 -38.25 -15.71
N SER A 25 -8.79 -37.48 -16.24
CA SER A 25 -10.04 -37.22 -15.54
C SER A 25 -10.78 -38.50 -15.23
N CYS A 26 -11.34 -38.62 -14.02
CA CYS A 26 -12.14 -39.80 -13.68
C CYS A 26 -13.42 -39.85 -14.52
N SER A 27 -13.98 -41.06 -14.71
CA SER A 27 -15.18 -41.30 -15.54
C SER A 27 -16.35 -40.41 -15.12
N PHE A 28 -16.58 -40.20 -13.83
CA PHE A 28 -17.65 -39.35 -13.32
C PHE A 28 -17.47 -37.87 -13.71
N CYS A 29 -16.26 -37.30 -13.51
CA CYS A 29 -15.98 -35.90 -13.86
C CYS A 29 -16.06 -35.70 -15.38
N ASN A 30 -15.56 -36.68 -16.15
CA ASN A 30 -15.58 -36.62 -17.61
C ASN A 30 -17.02 -36.63 -18.17
N GLN A 31 -17.88 -37.53 -17.66
CA GLN A 31 -19.29 -37.59 -18.10
C GLN A 31 -20.13 -36.37 -17.77
N ARG A 32 -19.66 -35.55 -16.79
CA ARG A 32 -20.40 -34.38 -16.33
C ARG A 32 -19.71 -33.06 -16.66
N ASN A 33 -18.69 -33.08 -17.50
CA ASN A 33 -17.86 -31.92 -17.86
C ASN A 33 -17.33 -31.14 -16.63
N LEU A 34 -16.98 -31.86 -15.54
CA LEU A 34 -16.44 -31.27 -14.33
C LEU A 34 -14.91 -31.34 -14.33
N THR A 35 -14.25 -30.31 -13.82
CA THR A 35 -12.81 -30.31 -13.62
C THR A 35 -12.42 -31.40 -12.59
N CYS A 36 -11.61 -32.37 -12.98
CA CYS A 36 -11.21 -33.47 -12.11
C CYS A 36 -9.90 -33.17 -11.40
N SER A 37 -9.93 -32.96 -10.08
CA SER A 37 -8.72 -32.66 -9.29
C SER A 37 -7.65 -33.76 -9.28
N ALA A 38 -7.93 -34.91 -9.85
CA ALA A 38 -6.96 -36.00 -10.02
C ALA A 38 -6.40 -36.09 -11.46
N SER A 39 -6.78 -35.18 -12.37
CA SER A 39 -6.20 -35.11 -13.72
C SER A 39 -4.97 -34.20 -13.74
N ARG A 40 -3.99 -34.50 -14.60
CA ARG A 40 -2.82 -33.62 -14.80
C ARG A 40 -3.20 -32.24 -15.33
N GLN A 41 -4.31 -32.11 -16.05
CA GLN A 41 -4.84 -30.82 -16.51
C GLN A 41 -5.40 -29.98 -15.35
N ALA A 42 -5.97 -30.58 -14.30
CA ALA A 42 -6.42 -29.83 -13.13
C ALA A 42 -5.26 -29.29 -12.27
N THR A 43 -4.14 -30.00 -12.22
CA THR A 43 -2.92 -29.53 -11.57
C THR A 43 -2.29 -28.35 -12.32
N GLN A 44 -2.45 -28.29 -13.65
CA GLN A 44 -2.05 -27.12 -14.44
C GLN A 44 -3.05 -25.95 -14.31
N SER A 45 -4.36 -26.22 -14.17
CA SER A 45 -5.38 -25.17 -14.08
C SER A 45 -5.40 -24.41 -12.74
N VAL A 46 -4.89 -25.01 -11.66
CA VAL A 46 -4.73 -24.32 -10.35
C VAL A 46 -3.45 -23.47 -10.31
N ILE A 47 -2.51 -23.72 -11.23
CA ILE A 47 -1.26 -22.94 -11.38
C ILE A 47 -1.43 -21.79 -12.40
N ILE A 48 -2.49 -21.75 -13.20
CA ILE A 48 -2.74 -20.74 -14.26
C ILE A 48 -3.39 -19.43 -13.70
N ALA A 49 -3.40 -19.19 -12.39
CA ALA A 49 -3.71 -17.86 -11.86
C ALA A 49 -2.46 -16.95 -11.76
N TYR A 50 -1.26 -17.48 -12.03
CA TYR A 50 -0.02 -16.73 -12.11
C TYR A 50 0.80 -17.29 -13.29
N GLU A 51 0.56 -16.79 -14.50
CA GLU A 51 1.64 -16.79 -15.49
C GLU A 51 2.63 -15.68 -15.07
N PRO A 52 3.83 -16.05 -14.63
CA PRO A 52 4.93 -15.10 -14.70
C PRO A 52 5.12 -14.82 -16.19
N LEU A 53 5.19 -13.54 -16.56
CA LEU A 53 5.62 -13.09 -17.88
C LEU A 53 7.11 -13.49 -18.11
N VAL A 54 7.37 -14.79 -18.23
CA VAL A 54 8.67 -15.33 -18.58
C VAL A 54 8.46 -16.45 -19.59
N ASN A 55 8.45 -16.09 -20.87
CA ASN A 55 9.17 -16.81 -21.92
C ASN A 55 8.99 -16.11 -23.27
N ARG A 56 9.82 -15.10 -23.52
CA ARG A 56 10.44 -15.01 -24.85
C ARG A 56 11.89 -15.46 -24.66
N GLN A 57 12.15 -16.71 -25.00
CA GLN A 57 13.52 -17.22 -25.16
C GLN A 57 14.20 -16.45 -26.30
N GLY A 58 14.89 -15.38 -25.92
CA GLY A 58 16.06 -14.94 -26.65
C GLY A 58 17.22 -15.78 -26.11
N THR A 59 17.86 -16.53 -26.98
CA THR A 59 19.14 -17.20 -26.74
C THR A 59 20.16 -16.19 -26.25
N HIS A 60 20.35 -16.06 -24.95
CA HIS A 60 21.48 -15.37 -24.35
C HIS A 60 22.36 -16.42 -23.65
N THR A 61 23.53 -16.63 -24.25
CA THR A 61 24.70 -17.27 -23.65
C THR A 61 24.84 -16.87 -22.18
N ALA A 62 24.97 -17.89 -21.31
CA ALA A 62 25.34 -17.73 -19.89
C ALA A 62 26.70 -17.03 -19.79
N GLN A 63 26.68 -15.71 -19.74
CA GLN A 63 27.83 -14.95 -19.27
C GLN A 63 27.67 -14.76 -17.75
N ASN A 64 28.70 -15.09 -16.99
CA ASN A 64 28.88 -14.79 -15.59
C ASN A 64 28.53 -13.31 -15.34
N SER A 65 27.31 -13.01 -14.90
CA SER A 65 26.93 -11.66 -14.53
C SER A 65 27.31 -11.43 -13.06
N ALA A 66 28.56 -11.10 -12.80
CA ALA A 66 28.84 -10.18 -11.71
C ALA A 66 27.96 -8.96 -11.97
N ALA A 67 27.13 -8.52 -10.98
CA ALA A 67 26.27 -7.37 -11.17
C ALA A 67 27.13 -6.20 -11.62
N PHE A 68 26.78 -5.64 -12.78
CA PHE A 68 27.48 -4.48 -13.33
C PHE A 68 27.30 -3.33 -12.34
N ILE A 69 28.38 -2.91 -11.67
CA ILE A 69 28.37 -1.69 -10.87
C ILE A 69 28.34 -0.54 -11.88
N PRO A 70 27.31 0.32 -11.85
CA PRO A 70 27.23 1.47 -12.74
C PRO A 70 28.48 2.36 -12.58
N ASP A 71 28.77 3.20 -13.58
CA ASP A 71 29.76 4.24 -13.40
C ASP A 71 29.37 5.22 -12.29
N GLN A 72 30.32 5.97 -11.76
CA GLN A 72 30.13 6.86 -10.62
C GLN A 72 29.00 7.88 -10.87
N ALA A 73 28.90 8.42 -12.09
CA ALA A 73 27.90 9.42 -12.43
C ALA A 73 26.49 8.84 -12.37
N LEU A 74 26.29 7.63 -12.90
CA LEU A 74 25.00 6.93 -12.81
C LEU A 74 24.69 6.52 -11.36
N CYS A 75 25.67 6.11 -10.56
CA CYS A 75 25.49 5.82 -9.14
C CYS A 75 24.93 7.03 -8.38
N GLU A 76 25.53 8.20 -8.58
CA GLU A 76 25.10 9.45 -7.95
C GLU A 76 23.71 9.88 -8.40
N GLU A 77 23.42 9.78 -9.72
CA GLU A 77 22.07 10.05 -10.25
C GLU A 77 21.02 9.13 -9.64
N LEU A 78 21.29 7.82 -9.58
CA LEU A 78 20.33 6.85 -9.04
C LEU A 78 20.05 7.05 -7.55
N VAL A 79 21.06 7.42 -6.78
CA VAL A 79 20.89 7.77 -5.36
C VAL A 79 20.08 9.06 -5.21
N ASP A 80 20.32 10.09 -6.01
CA ASP A 80 19.50 11.32 -6.01
C ASP A 80 18.04 11.02 -6.38
N LEU A 81 17.80 10.22 -7.40
CA LEU A 81 16.45 9.81 -7.81
C LEU A 81 15.72 9.01 -6.73
N TYR A 82 16.45 8.18 -5.95
CA TYR A 82 15.87 7.48 -4.81
C TYR A 82 15.38 8.46 -3.75
N PHE A 83 16.20 9.43 -3.35
CA PHE A 83 15.81 10.43 -2.36
C PHE A 83 14.70 11.33 -2.88
N ARG A 84 14.67 11.61 -4.18
CA ARG A 84 13.66 12.45 -4.80
C ARG A 84 12.29 11.76 -4.90
N TYR A 85 12.22 10.49 -5.29
CA TYR A 85 10.95 9.82 -5.65
C TYR A 85 10.52 8.69 -4.71
N ILE A 86 11.44 8.06 -4.00
CA ILE A 86 11.14 6.90 -3.14
C ILE A 86 11.15 7.31 -1.68
N HIS A 87 12.27 7.83 -1.19
CA HIS A 87 12.49 8.13 0.21
C HIS A 87 11.50 9.15 0.79
N VAL A 88 11.11 10.15 0.01
CA VAL A 88 10.14 11.19 0.41
C VAL A 88 8.68 10.70 0.40
N SER A 89 8.41 9.52 -0.14
CA SER A 89 7.07 8.97 -0.18
C SER A 89 6.85 7.89 0.87
N PHE A 90 7.82 6.99 1.05
CA PHE A 90 7.91 5.90 2.01
C PHE A 90 8.81 4.77 1.45
N PRO A 91 9.65 4.10 2.23
CA PRO A 91 10.00 4.31 3.64
C PRO A 91 11.08 5.39 3.83
N ASN A 92 10.98 6.19 4.89
CA ASN A 92 11.96 7.22 5.24
C ASN A 92 12.97 6.67 6.25
N ILE A 93 13.96 5.91 5.77
CA ILE A 93 14.85 5.07 6.59
C ILE A 93 16.32 5.49 6.56
N PHE A 94 16.67 6.61 5.91
CA PHE A 94 18.04 7.09 5.80
C PHE A 94 18.13 8.58 6.08
N HIS A 95 19.29 9.02 6.56
CA HIS A 95 19.67 10.43 6.50
C HIS A 95 20.31 10.73 5.15
N GLN A 96 19.65 11.56 4.33
CA GLN A 96 20.03 11.78 2.92
C GLN A 96 21.49 12.25 2.78
N ALA A 97 21.89 13.27 3.55
CA ALA A 97 23.25 13.84 3.45
C ALA A 97 24.32 12.80 3.78
N SER A 98 24.14 12.02 4.85
CA SER A 98 25.06 10.95 5.25
C SER A 98 25.14 9.84 4.21
N PHE A 99 24.00 9.39 3.69
CA PHE A 99 23.97 8.34 2.67
C PHE A 99 24.62 8.78 1.36
N THR A 100 24.36 10.02 0.92
CA THR A 100 24.96 10.57 -0.30
C THR A 100 26.48 10.74 -0.15
N ALA A 101 26.97 11.19 1.03
CA ALA A 101 28.41 11.27 1.30
C ALA A 101 29.06 9.88 1.28
N ALA A 102 28.46 8.90 1.96
CA ALA A 102 28.94 7.51 1.98
C ALA A 102 28.91 6.84 0.59
N THR A 103 28.01 7.26 -0.30
CA THR A 103 28.01 6.79 -1.69
C THR A 103 29.23 7.33 -2.44
N LYS A 104 29.60 8.59 -2.23
CA LYS A 104 30.74 9.24 -2.91
C LYS A 104 32.08 8.67 -2.46
N ASP A 105 32.24 8.38 -1.18
CA ASP A 105 33.46 7.80 -0.64
C ASP A 105 33.50 6.26 -0.68
N GLY A 106 32.41 5.62 -1.13
CA GLY A 106 32.31 4.17 -1.28
C GLY A 106 32.11 3.40 0.02
N SER A 107 31.78 4.07 1.13
CA SER A 107 31.61 3.45 2.44
C SER A 107 30.19 2.91 2.70
N VAL A 108 29.21 3.22 1.85
CA VAL A 108 27.85 2.69 1.99
C VAL A 108 27.82 1.16 1.87
N PRO A 109 27.14 0.44 2.78
CA PRO A 109 27.00 -1.02 2.66
C PRO A 109 26.41 -1.41 1.30
N LYS A 110 27.09 -2.31 0.57
CA LYS A 110 26.73 -2.71 -0.79
C LYS A 110 25.28 -3.16 -0.91
N ILE A 111 24.78 -3.89 0.09
CA ILE A 111 23.39 -4.36 0.10
C ILE A 111 22.40 -3.20 0.09
N LEU A 112 22.63 -2.13 0.86
CA LEU A 112 21.80 -0.94 0.88
C LEU A 112 21.94 -0.14 -0.42
N PHE A 113 23.17 0.00 -0.92
CA PHE A 113 23.41 0.66 -2.20
C PHE A 113 22.62 -0.01 -3.33
N PHE A 114 22.75 -1.32 -3.49
CA PHE A 114 22.00 -2.06 -4.52
C PHE A 114 20.50 -2.02 -4.32
N GLY A 115 20.00 -2.09 -3.08
CA GLY A 115 18.57 -1.94 -2.77
C GLY A 115 18.01 -0.58 -3.17
N VAL A 116 18.77 0.48 -2.91
CA VAL A 116 18.41 1.87 -3.26
C VAL A 116 18.35 2.05 -4.78
N ILE A 117 19.41 1.67 -5.51
CA ILE A 117 19.46 1.85 -6.97
C ILE A 117 18.49 0.91 -7.72
N ALA A 118 18.11 -0.22 -7.13
CA ALA A 118 17.09 -1.09 -7.70
C ALA A 118 15.73 -0.39 -7.82
N LEU A 119 15.36 0.38 -6.80
CA LEU A 119 14.09 1.12 -6.78
C LEU A 119 14.11 2.34 -7.69
N SER A 120 15.25 3.06 -7.76
CA SER A 120 15.35 4.33 -8.47
C SER A 120 15.70 4.22 -9.96
N ALA A 121 16.29 3.11 -10.42
CA ALA A 121 16.71 2.91 -11.81
C ALA A 121 15.59 3.15 -12.85
N ARG A 122 14.34 2.96 -12.46
CA ARG A 122 13.16 3.19 -13.31
C ARG A 122 12.89 4.65 -13.62
N PHE A 123 13.42 5.58 -12.83
CA PHE A 123 13.25 7.02 -13.02
C PHE A 123 14.39 7.66 -13.83
N SER A 124 15.49 6.94 -14.04
CA SER A 124 16.65 7.46 -14.74
C SER A 124 16.38 7.60 -16.25
N SER A 125 16.86 8.71 -16.81
CA SER A 125 16.96 8.94 -18.26
C SER A 125 18.37 8.74 -18.80
N HIS A 126 19.28 8.23 -17.99
CA HIS A 126 20.69 8.06 -18.34
C HIS A 126 20.86 7.16 -19.58
N GLN A 127 21.81 7.52 -20.45
CA GLN A 127 22.03 6.82 -21.73
C GLN A 127 22.38 5.34 -21.55
N SER A 128 23.06 4.96 -20.47
CA SER A 128 23.40 3.56 -20.15
C SER A 128 22.17 2.67 -19.94
N LEU A 129 21.01 3.27 -19.59
CA LEU A 129 19.73 2.59 -19.42
C LEU A 129 18.78 2.78 -20.60
N ALA A 130 19.25 3.49 -21.66
CA ALA A 130 18.46 3.68 -22.87
C ALA A 130 18.21 2.32 -23.57
N GLY A 131 16.98 2.12 -24.05
CA GLY A 131 16.57 0.85 -24.68
C GLY A 131 16.26 -0.30 -23.73
N ILE A 132 16.50 -0.14 -22.41
CA ILE A 132 16.07 -1.09 -21.39
C ILE A 132 14.67 -0.69 -20.92
N ASP A 133 13.73 -1.65 -20.92
CA ASP A 133 12.37 -1.42 -20.41
C ASP A 133 12.45 -0.94 -18.96
N VAL A 134 11.71 0.14 -18.66
CA VAL A 134 11.68 0.80 -17.35
C VAL A 134 11.37 -0.18 -16.21
N TRP A 135 10.49 -1.14 -16.45
CA TRP A 135 10.08 -2.12 -15.43
C TRP A 135 11.20 -3.09 -15.03
N VAL A 136 12.19 -3.33 -15.90
CA VAL A 136 13.25 -4.32 -15.63
C VAL A 136 14.59 -3.71 -15.24
N ARG A 137 14.75 -2.38 -15.33
CA ARG A 137 16.02 -1.69 -15.06
C ARG A 137 16.61 -1.96 -13.69
N GLY A 138 15.74 -2.03 -12.67
CA GLY A 138 16.15 -2.28 -11.28
C GLY A 138 16.44 -3.73 -10.94
N ARG A 139 15.92 -4.70 -11.71
CA ARG A 139 15.98 -6.13 -11.38
C ARG A 139 17.38 -6.70 -11.16
N PRO A 140 18.41 -6.37 -11.96
CA PRO A 140 19.77 -6.86 -11.70
C PRO A 140 20.31 -6.40 -10.34
N TYR A 141 20.01 -5.17 -9.95
CA TYR A 141 20.43 -4.58 -8.68
C TYR A 141 19.66 -5.20 -7.49
N ALA A 142 18.35 -5.41 -7.63
CA ALA A 142 17.56 -6.11 -6.62
C ALA A 142 18.08 -7.52 -6.38
N LYS A 143 18.39 -8.28 -7.43
CA LYS A 143 18.99 -9.63 -7.31
C LYS A 143 20.35 -9.60 -6.60
N GLU A 144 21.16 -8.57 -6.84
CA GLU A 144 22.44 -8.45 -6.14
C GLU A 144 22.26 -8.07 -4.67
N ALA A 145 21.30 -7.20 -4.33
CA ALA A 145 20.93 -6.92 -2.95
C ALA A 145 20.43 -8.19 -2.24
N GLU A 146 19.58 -8.97 -2.89
CA GLU A 146 19.08 -10.25 -2.37
C GLU A 146 20.21 -11.27 -2.16
N ARG A 147 21.16 -11.36 -3.10
CA ARG A 147 22.35 -12.23 -2.97
C ARG A 147 23.26 -11.85 -1.80
N LEU A 148 23.33 -10.56 -1.46
CA LEU A 148 24.14 -10.03 -0.36
C LEU A 148 23.44 -10.14 1.00
N LEU A 149 22.15 -10.47 1.04
CA LEU A 149 21.40 -10.57 2.27
C LEU A 149 21.86 -11.77 3.09
N ASP A 150 22.35 -11.50 4.31
CA ASP A 150 22.66 -12.51 5.31
C ASP A 150 21.70 -12.37 6.50
N LEU A 151 20.79 -13.32 6.65
CA LEU A 151 19.82 -13.34 7.74
C LEU A 151 20.42 -13.73 9.11
N HIS A 152 21.69 -14.17 9.15
CA HIS A 152 22.43 -14.40 10.40
C HIS A 152 22.97 -13.09 10.99
N GLU A 153 23.12 -12.06 10.15
CA GLU A 153 23.51 -10.72 10.58
C GLU A 153 22.28 -9.93 11.03
N ILE A 154 21.99 -9.94 12.33
CA ILE A 154 20.86 -9.20 12.90
C ILE A 154 21.33 -7.76 13.22
N SER A 155 21.09 -6.85 12.30
CA SER A 155 21.57 -5.46 12.36
C SER A 155 20.55 -4.49 11.74
N LEU A 156 20.70 -3.18 12.03
CA LEU A 156 19.94 -2.12 11.36
C LEU A 156 20.12 -2.19 9.84
N THR A 157 21.32 -2.47 9.35
CA THR A 157 21.60 -2.62 7.91
C THR A 157 20.74 -3.71 7.29
N THR A 158 20.62 -4.88 7.95
CA THR A 158 19.79 -5.99 7.46
C THR A 158 18.31 -5.64 7.50
N VAL A 159 17.85 -4.93 8.55
CA VAL A 159 16.48 -4.41 8.62
C VAL A 159 16.17 -3.48 7.45
N GLN A 160 17.03 -2.49 7.20
CA GLN A 160 16.88 -1.56 6.08
C GLN A 160 16.94 -2.27 4.72
N ALA A 161 17.81 -3.27 4.55
CA ALA A 161 17.89 -4.07 3.33
C ALA A 161 16.60 -4.85 3.08
N CYS A 162 16.02 -5.48 4.11
CA CYS A 162 14.73 -6.16 4.00
C CYS A 162 13.59 -5.21 3.61
N ILE A 163 13.57 -3.99 4.15
CA ILE A 163 12.58 -2.96 3.77
C ILE A 163 12.73 -2.58 2.29
N LEU A 164 13.95 -2.36 1.80
CA LEU A 164 14.21 -2.03 0.40
C LEU A 164 13.82 -3.17 -0.56
N LEU A 165 14.14 -4.42 -0.20
CA LEU A 165 13.75 -5.59 -0.97
C LEU A 165 12.24 -5.77 -0.99
N ALA A 166 11.57 -5.64 0.16
CA ALA A 166 10.12 -5.67 0.25
C ALA A 166 9.47 -4.62 -0.67
N ALA A 167 9.95 -3.37 -0.61
CA ALA A 167 9.48 -2.30 -1.48
C ALA A 167 9.71 -2.63 -2.98
N ASN A 168 10.80 -3.29 -3.33
CA ASN A 168 11.03 -3.73 -4.70
C ASN A 168 10.02 -4.79 -5.12
N PHE A 169 9.78 -5.83 -4.30
CA PHE A 169 8.88 -6.94 -4.63
C PHE A 169 7.42 -6.50 -4.78
N VAL A 170 6.90 -5.63 -3.89
CA VAL A 170 5.52 -5.12 -4.07
C VAL A 170 5.37 -4.35 -5.37
N ASN A 171 6.36 -3.57 -5.74
CA ASN A 171 6.34 -2.80 -6.98
C ASN A 171 6.41 -3.66 -8.25
N GLU A 172 7.01 -4.86 -8.14
CA GLU A 172 6.99 -5.89 -9.20
C GLU A 172 5.69 -6.70 -9.24
N GLY A 173 4.78 -6.52 -8.25
CA GLY A 173 3.52 -7.25 -8.15
C GLY A 173 3.61 -8.54 -7.34
N GLU A 174 4.58 -8.66 -6.46
CA GLU A 174 4.81 -9.82 -5.57
C GLU A 174 4.52 -9.49 -4.10
N PRO A 175 3.27 -9.20 -3.71
CA PRO A 175 2.94 -8.75 -2.36
C PRO A 175 3.18 -9.83 -1.29
N SER A 176 3.14 -11.11 -1.63
CA SER A 176 3.47 -12.18 -0.69
C SER A 176 4.95 -12.16 -0.31
N THR A 177 5.83 -11.92 -1.27
CA THR A 177 7.27 -11.78 -1.05
C THR A 177 7.57 -10.52 -0.25
N GLU A 178 6.91 -9.39 -0.56
CA GLU A 178 6.94 -8.17 0.25
C GLU A 178 6.65 -8.47 1.71
N SER A 179 5.53 -9.12 2.00
CA SER A 179 5.10 -9.46 3.36
C SER A 179 6.13 -10.29 4.13
N ILE A 180 6.80 -11.23 3.46
CA ILE A 180 7.84 -12.05 4.08
C ILE A 180 9.04 -11.19 4.48
N TYR A 181 9.57 -10.35 3.58
CA TYR A 181 10.70 -9.48 3.90
C TYR A 181 10.37 -8.47 5.00
N TYR A 182 9.16 -7.91 4.99
CA TYR A 182 8.71 -7.04 6.09
C TYR A 182 8.60 -7.78 7.42
N ALA A 183 8.08 -9.00 7.44
CA ALA A 183 8.00 -9.80 8.66
C ALA A 183 9.40 -10.10 9.23
N ILE A 184 10.38 -10.36 8.38
CA ILE A 184 11.78 -10.52 8.77
C ILE A 184 12.31 -9.20 9.36
N ALA A 185 12.12 -8.07 8.68
CA ALA A 185 12.54 -6.76 9.16
C ALA A 185 11.93 -6.42 10.53
N CYS A 186 10.62 -6.62 10.69
CA CYS A 186 9.92 -6.40 11.96
C CYS A 186 10.50 -7.29 13.08
N ARG A 187 10.73 -8.58 12.80
CA ARG A 187 11.31 -9.50 13.80
C ARG A 187 12.72 -9.10 14.19
N MET A 188 13.56 -8.73 13.23
CA MET A 188 14.92 -8.26 13.50
C MET A 188 14.93 -6.95 14.29
N ALA A 189 14.10 -5.97 13.92
CA ALA A 189 13.98 -4.71 14.66
C ALA A 189 13.58 -4.91 16.12
N MET A 190 12.70 -5.87 16.40
CA MET A 190 12.33 -6.25 17.77
C MET A 190 13.49 -6.96 18.51
N LEU A 191 14.25 -7.83 17.83
CA LEU A 191 15.37 -8.55 18.45
C LEU A 191 16.52 -7.64 18.87
N ILE A 192 16.79 -6.58 18.10
CA ILE A 192 17.82 -5.59 18.45
C ILE A 192 17.28 -4.46 19.35
N ASP A 193 15.98 -4.54 19.73
CA ASP A 193 15.28 -3.45 20.44
C ASP A 193 15.55 -2.08 19.81
N LEU A 194 15.28 -1.99 18.49
CA LEU A 194 15.72 -0.92 17.62
C LEU A 194 15.48 0.50 18.18
N PRO A 195 14.34 0.84 18.81
CA PRO A 195 14.13 2.16 19.39
C PRO A 195 15.11 2.52 20.52
N ASN A 196 15.58 1.51 21.27
CA ASN A 196 16.47 1.65 22.42
C ASN A 196 17.90 1.17 22.12
N ALA A 197 18.20 0.83 20.85
CA ALA A 197 19.53 0.37 20.47
C ALA A 197 20.59 1.44 20.76
N PRO A 198 21.75 1.07 21.35
CA PRO A 198 22.81 2.02 21.64
C PRO A 198 23.31 2.71 20.37
N VAL A 199 23.36 4.03 20.40
CA VAL A 199 23.82 4.88 19.30
C VAL A 199 24.71 5.98 19.82
N MET A 200 25.56 6.55 18.95
CA MET A 200 26.51 7.60 19.30
C MET A 200 26.06 8.99 18.85
N THR A 201 25.22 9.04 17.80
CA THR A 201 24.85 10.31 17.17
C THR A 201 23.33 10.50 17.11
N GLN A 202 22.86 11.73 17.04
CA GLN A 202 21.46 12.09 16.86
C GLN A 202 20.92 11.54 15.53
N ILE A 203 21.75 11.50 14.47
CA ILE A 203 21.38 10.91 13.19
C ILE A 203 21.03 9.44 13.34
N GLU A 204 21.87 8.65 14.03
CA GLU A 204 21.61 7.23 14.26
C GLU A 204 20.35 7.02 15.10
N GLN A 205 20.17 7.83 16.14
CA GLN A 205 19.00 7.79 17.00
C GLN A 205 17.71 8.04 16.20
N GLU A 206 17.71 9.09 15.39
CA GLU A 206 16.55 9.43 14.56
C GLU A 206 16.32 8.42 13.42
N VAL A 207 17.38 7.89 12.81
CA VAL A 207 17.25 6.80 11.82
C VAL A 207 16.59 5.57 12.45
N ASN A 208 17.02 5.15 13.65
CA ASN A 208 16.38 4.03 14.37
C ASN A 208 14.88 4.30 14.61
N ARG A 209 14.54 5.50 15.06
CA ARG A 209 13.17 5.95 15.29
C ARG A 209 12.34 5.93 14.00
N ARG A 210 12.88 6.45 12.90
CA ARG A 210 12.22 6.47 11.59
C ARG A 210 12.03 5.07 11.01
N VAL A 211 13.03 4.21 11.12
CA VAL A 211 12.91 2.80 10.69
C VAL A 211 11.81 2.09 11.49
N TRP A 212 11.77 2.27 12.81
CA TRP A 212 10.73 1.69 13.67
C TRP A 212 9.32 2.12 13.23
N TRP A 213 9.08 3.40 13.08
CA TRP A 213 7.78 3.93 12.68
C TRP A 213 7.44 3.61 11.22
N SER A 214 8.44 3.50 10.35
CA SER A 214 8.25 3.01 8.98
C SER A 214 7.75 1.56 8.96
N LEU A 215 8.30 0.69 9.80
CA LEU A 215 7.83 -0.70 9.91
C LEU A 215 6.37 -0.76 10.38
N ILE A 216 6.00 0.00 11.41
CA ILE A 216 4.62 0.04 11.93
C ILE A 216 3.63 0.56 10.89
N THR A 217 3.99 1.62 10.18
CA THR A 217 3.15 2.21 9.14
C THR A 217 2.95 1.22 7.98
N SER A 218 4.02 0.59 7.51
CA SER A 218 3.93 -0.42 6.43
C SER A 218 3.12 -1.63 6.83
N ASP A 219 3.29 -2.11 8.06
CA ASP A 219 2.55 -3.26 8.58
C ASP A 219 1.04 -3.02 8.51
N THR A 220 0.57 -1.79 8.80
CA THR A 220 -0.84 -1.42 8.66
C THR A 220 -1.38 -1.62 7.23
N TRP A 221 -0.59 -1.22 6.23
CA TRP A 221 -0.98 -1.35 4.82
C TRP A 221 -0.87 -2.79 4.30
N ILE A 222 0.22 -3.48 4.62
CA ILE A 222 0.50 -4.85 4.15
C ILE A 222 -0.50 -5.84 4.73
N THR A 223 -0.76 -5.74 6.04
CA THR A 223 -1.68 -6.66 6.72
C THR A 223 -3.11 -6.46 6.24
N SER A 224 -3.55 -5.22 6.01
CA SER A 224 -4.84 -4.94 5.39
C SER A 224 -4.89 -5.47 3.95
N ALA A 225 -3.89 -5.14 3.11
CA ALA A 225 -3.85 -5.54 1.71
C ALA A 225 -3.89 -7.05 1.46
N LEU A 226 -3.32 -7.84 2.39
CA LEU A 226 -3.24 -9.30 2.31
C LEU A 226 -4.20 -10.01 3.28
N CYS A 227 -4.92 -9.28 4.14
CA CYS A 227 -5.75 -9.84 5.20
C CYS A 227 -4.93 -10.78 6.11
N LEU A 228 -3.88 -10.23 6.69
CA LEU A 228 -2.98 -10.92 7.62
C LEU A 228 -3.05 -10.27 9.01
N PRO A 229 -2.68 -10.98 10.08
CA PRO A 229 -2.51 -10.38 11.39
C PRO A 229 -1.32 -9.41 11.40
N ARG A 230 -1.34 -8.45 12.32
CA ARG A 230 -0.22 -7.53 12.50
C ARG A 230 1.04 -8.25 12.94
N THR A 231 2.16 -7.83 12.38
CA THR A 231 3.48 -8.41 12.69
C THR A 231 4.19 -7.65 13.81
N ILE A 232 3.91 -6.36 13.95
CA ILE A 232 4.53 -5.45 14.92
C ILE A 232 3.47 -4.52 15.51
N THR A 233 3.58 -4.25 16.82
CA THR A 233 2.70 -3.31 17.52
C THR A 233 3.44 -2.02 17.87
N PRO A 234 2.76 -0.86 17.79
CA PRO A 234 3.33 0.39 18.28
C PRO A 234 3.70 0.28 19.77
N ARG A 235 4.75 0.99 20.16
CA ARG A 235 5.16 1.19 21.55
C ARG A 235 4.96 2.66 21.88
N GLU A 236 4.13 2.97 22.87
CA GLU A 236 3.78 4.35 23.24
C GLU A 236 4.98 5.14 23.76
N GLU A 237 5.95 4.44 24.38
CA GLU A 237 7.18 5.02 24.89
C GLU A 237 8.17 5.47 23.80
N VAL A 238 8.00 5.02 22.55
CA VAL A 238 8.89 5.43 21.45
C VAL A 238 8.47 6.81 20.94
N PRO A 239 9.34 7.82 21.03
CA PRO A 239 9.04 9.15 20.53
C PRO A 239 8.71 9.15 19.04
N LEU A 240 7.82 10.06 18.62
CA LEU A 240 7.53 10.27 17.20
C LEU A 240 8.75 10.90 16.50
N PRO A 241 8.89 10.73 15.18
CA PRO A 241 9.99 11.30 14.41
C PRO A 241 10.04 12.83 14.50
N MET A 242 11.23 13.39 14.54
CA MET A 242 11.45 14.84 14.43
C MET A 242 11.05 15.35 13.04
N SER A 243 10.97 16.68 12.89
CA SER A 243 10.62 17.28 11.60
C SER A 243 11.66 16.95 10.52
N GLU A 244 11.20 16.87 9.28
CA GLU A 244 12.04 16.61 8.11
C GLU A 244 13.11 17.70 7.95
N LEU A 245 12.76 18.94 8.30
CA LEU A 245 13.67 20.09 8.21
C LEU A 245 14.80 19.98 9.23
N THR A 246 14.49 19.64 10.47
CA THR A 246 15.48 19.45 11.54
C THR A 246 16.37 18.25 11.23
N PHE A 247 15.77 17.12 10.85
CA PHE A 247 16.52 15.91 10.48
C PHE A 247 17.50 16.17 9.34
N ALA A 248 17.10 16.89 8.30
CA ALA A 248 17.97 17.22 7.17
C ALA A 248 19.16 18.14 7.54
N GLN A 249 19.08 18.84 8.67
CA GLN A 249 20.13 19.76 9.15
C GLN A 249 21.11 19.12 10.11
N LEU A 250 20.84 17.93 10.65
CA LEU A 250 21.74 17.23 11.56
C LEU A 250 23.10 16.98 10.92
N GLN A 251 24.15 17.09 11.76
CA GLN A 251 25.53 16.87 11.32
C GLN A 251 26.05 15.53 11.88
N PRO A 252 27.01 14.87 11.22
CA PRO A 252 27.57 13.59 11.69
C PRO A 252 28.23 13.65 13.08
N GLY A 253 28.57 14.85 13.57
CA GLY A 253 29.16 15.05 14.87
C GLY A 253 28.16 15.33 16.01
N ASP A 254 26.89 15.48 15.72
CA ASP A 254 25.88 15.75 16.73
C ASP A 254 25.69 14.49 17.60
N LEU A 255 26.02 14.61 18.90
CA LEU A 255 25.94 13.47 19.81
C LEU A 255 24.51 13.10 20.14
N ALA A 256 24.26 11.81 20.34
CA ALA A 256 22.96 11.32 20.77
C ALA A 256 22.61 11.82 22.17
N GLU A 257 21.35 12.09 22.43
CA GLU A 257 20.87 12.40 23.76
C GLU A 257 20.86 11.11 24.60
N LEU A 258 21.68 11.12 25.69
CA LEU A 258 21.95 9.93 26.49
C LEU A 258 20.88 9.61 27.53
N ASP A 259 19.93 10.52 27.77
CA ASP A 259 18.91 10.32 28.82
C ASP A 259 17.47 10.40 28.28
N PRO A 260 16.83 9.24 28.04
CA PRO A 260 15.41 9.22 27.66
C PRO A 260 14.46 9.62 28.81
N SER A 261 14.97 9.81 30.03
CA SER A 261 14.20 10.24 31.20
C SER A 261 14.06 11.75 31.34
N THR A 262 14.80 12.54 30.57
CA THR A 262 14.57 13.97 30.47
C THR A 262 13.24 14.22 29.76
N ASP A 263 12.31 14.87 30.46
CA ASP A 263 11.06 15.38 29.91
C ASP A 263 11.32 15.97 28.51
N ILE A 264 10.64 15.46 27.49
CA ILE A 264 10.73 15.99 26.11
C ILE A 264 10.71 17.51 26.19
N THR A 265 11.80 18.14 25.78
CA THR A 265 11.95 19.59 25.89
C THR A 265 10.85 20.32 25.13
N LEU A 266 10.51 21.54 25.52
CA LEU A 266 9.48 22.33 24.78
C LEU A 266 9.82 22.44 23.30
N THR A 267 11.11 22.57 22.96
CA THR A 267 11.61 22.63 21.58
C THR A 267 11.40 21.35 20.82
N GLU A 268 11.55 20.18 21.44
CA GLU A 268 11.28 18.89 20.78
C GLU A 268 9.77 18.66 20.57
N ARG A 269 8.95 19.08 21.54
CA ARG A 269 7.48 19.04 21.37
C ARG A 269 7.02 19.93 20.21
N GLU A 270 7.60 21.13 20.09
CA GLU A 270 7.35 22.04 18.99
C GLU A 270 7.81 21.45 17.65
N ASP A 271 8.99 20.83 17.60
CA ASP A 271 9.53 20.22 16.39
C ASP A 271 8.67 19.06 15.85
N ILE A 272 8.20 18.18 16.74
CA ILE A 272 7.28 17.09 16.38
C ILE A 272 5.98 17.61 15.76
N HIS A 273 5.48 18.78 16.18
CA HIS A 273 4.31 19.40 15.56
C HIS A 273 4.52 19.76 14.09
N PHE A 274 5.74 19.97 13.65
CA PHE A 274 6.09 20.25 12.26
C PHE A 274 6.62 19.03 11.49
N SER A 275 6.59 17.84 12.09
CA SER A 275 6.99 16.60 11.44
C SER A 275 5.85 16.03 10.59
N VAL A 276 6.04 15.98 9.28
CA VAL A 276 5.11 15.35 8.34
C VAL A 276 4.97 13.86 8.65
N LEU A 277 6.10 13.20 8.96
CA LEU A 277 6.13 11.77 9.29
C LEU A 277 5.39 11.47 10.61
N ALA A 278 5.54 12.33 11.65
CA ALA A 278 4.80 12.16 12.90
C ALA A 278 3.28 12.26 12.68
N HIS A 279 2.82 13.21 11.87
CA HIS A 279 1.42 13.31 11.48
C HIS A 279 0.96 12.10 10.67
N MET A 280 1.82 11.56 9.78
CA MET A 280 1.53 10.35 9.02
C MET A 280 1.37 9.13 9.94
N VAL A 281 2.24 8.97 10.95
CA VAL A 281 2.15 7.88 11.94
C VAL A 281 0.81 7.94 12.69
N ARG A 282 0.42 9.12 13.19
CA ARG A 282 -0.88 9.30 13.87
C ARG A 282 -2.05 9.00 12.95
N LEU A 283 -1.99 9.46 11.70
CA LEU A 283 -3.03 9.17 10.71
C LEU A 283 -3.13 7.67 10.39
N ASN A 284 -2.00 6.96 10.33
CA ASN A 284 -2.00 5.51 10.10
C ASN A 284 -2.61 4.71 11.27
N SER A 285 -2.51 5.21 12.51
CA SER A 285 -3.26 4.62 13.63
C SER A 285 -4.77 4.74 13.40
N LEU A 286 -5.25 5.92 13.03
CA LEU A 286 -6.67 6.11 12.68
C LEU A 286 -7.10 5.26 11.48
N LEU A 287 -6.24 5.13 10.46
CA LEU A 287 -6.51 4.28 9.30
C LEU A 287 -6.65 2.81 9.70
N ASN A 288 -5.82 2.32 10.64
CA ASN A 288 -5.95 0.96 11.18
C ASN A 288 -7.33 0.76 11.83
N ASP A 289 -7.77 1.71 12.66
CA ASP A 289 -9.06 1.63 13.34
C ASP A 289 -10.24 1.71 12.35
N ILE A 290 -10.11 2.52 11.30
CA ILE A 290 -11.08 2.60 10.20
C ILE A 290 -11.15 1.27 9.44
N ASN A 291 -10.01 0.64 9.14
CA ASN A 291 -9.96 -0.66 8.47
C ASN A 291 -10.66 -1.74 9.32
N ASN A 292 -10.37 -1.77 10.63
CA ASN A 292 -11.02 -2.68 11.57
C ASN A 292 -12.53 -2.45 11.65
N LEU A 293 -12.96 -1.18 11.66
CA LEU A 293 -14.38 -0.83 11.61
C LEU A 293 -15.05 -1.32 10.32
N CYS A 294 -14.43 -1.16 9.15
CA CYS A 294 -14.97 -1.68 7.90
C CYS A 294 -15.17 -3.21 7.95
N VAL A 295 -14.22 -3.94 8.55
CA VAL A 295 -14.34 -5.39 8.75
C VAL A 295 -15.51 -5.72 9.69
N THR A 296 -15.65 -5.00 10.80
CA THR A 296 -16.74 -5.19 11.78
C THR A 296 -18.11 -4.94 11.14
N ILE A 297 -18.26 -3.86 10.37
CA ILE A 297 -19.51 -3.53 9.68
C ILE A 297 -19.92 -4.63 8.69
N VAL A 298 -18.97 -5.17 7.92
CA VAL A 298 -19.27 -6.27 6.99
C VAL A 298 -19.60 -7.57 7.72
N ALA A 299 -18.96 -7.82 8.87
CA ALA A 299 -19.21 -9.02 9.68
C ALA A 299 -20.57 -9.01 10.37
N GLU A 300 -20.94 -7.86 10.95
CA GLU A 300 -22.12 -7.73 11.82
C GLU A 300 -23.35 -7.23 11.06
N GLN A 301 -23.14 -6.57 9.91
CA GLN A 301 -24.21 -5.94 9.11
C GLN A 301 -25.19 -5.11 9.99
N PRO A 302 -24.69 -4.13 10.76
CA PRO A 302 -25.50 -3.35 11.67
C PRO A 302 -26.56 -2.55 10.91
N ASN A 303 -27.65 -2.17 11.59
CA ASN A 303 -28.59 -1.20 11.05
C ASN A 303 -27.92 0.19 10.93
N ILE A 304 -28.60 1.13 10.26
CA ILE A 304 -28.04 2.47 9.98
C ILE A 304 -27.66 3.19 11.28
N GLU A 305 -28.53 3.19 12.29
CA GLU A 305 -28.29 3.87 13.56
C GLU A 305 -27.07 3.30 14.31
N THR A 306 -26.94 1.97 14.34
CA THR A 306 -25.77 1.30 14.95
C THR A 306 -24.51 1.61 14.17
N ALA A 307 -24.55 1.60 12.83
CA ALA A 307 -23.41 1.96 11.97
C ALA A 307 -22.97 3.42 12.22
N GLU A 308 -23.91 4.35 12.34
CA GLU A 308 -23.63 5.76 12.66
C GLU A 308 -22.95 5.90 14.02
N ASN A 309 -23.43 5.19 15.04
CA ASN A 309 -22.83 5.19 16.38
C ASN A 309 -21.41 4.64 16.40
N LEU A 310 -21.11 3.62 15.59
CA LEU A 310 -19.75 3.08 15.45
C LEU A 310 -18.79 4.02 14.72
N ILE A 311 -19.28 4.78 13.75
CA ILE A 311 -18.47 5.68 12.91
C ILE A 311 -18.22 7.03 13.58
N HIS A 312 -19.18 7.52 14.37
CA HIS A 312 -19.13 8.84 14.97
C HIS A 312 -17.84 9.14 15.75
N PRO A 313 -17.32 8.25 16.61
CA PRO A 313 -16.06 8.50 17.32
C PRO A 313 -14.87 8.67 16.37
N LEU A 314 -14.76 7.83 15.32
CA LEU A 314 -13.67 7.93 14.35
C LEU A 314 -13.82 9.17 13.45
N SER A 315 -15.06 9.60 13.15
CA SER A 315 -15.30 10.87 12.46
C SER A 315 -14.77 12.06 13.26
N ILE A 316 -15.04 12.08 14.58
CA ILE A 316 -14.49 13.12 15.48
C ILE A 316 -12.97 13.04 15.51
N SER A 317 -12.39 11.85 15.71
CA SER A 317 -10.93 11.68 15.76
C SER A 317 -10.23 12.14 14.47
N LEU A 318 -10.87 11.92 13.32
CA LEU A 318 -10.33 12.36 12.02
C LEU A 318 -10.45 13.89 11.84
N ASP A 319 -11.56 14.49 12.26
CA ASP A 319 -11.77 15.94 12.26
C ASP A 319 -10.82 16.62 13.27
N ASP A 320 -10.59 16.03 14.45
CA ASP A 320 -9.66 16.50 15.47
C ASP A 320 -8.20 16.42 14.99
N TRP A 321 -7.81 15.34 14.31
CA TRP A 321 -6.48 15.22 13.73
C TRP A 321 -6.17 16.38 12.78
N LEU A 322 -7.11 16.78 11.94
CA LEU A 322 -6.95 17.92 11.03
C LEU A 322 -6.95 19.26 11.79
N SER A 323 -7.84 19.44 12.76
CA SER A 323 -8.00 20.70 13.49
C SER A 323 -6.81 21.01 14.41
N GLN A 324 -6.17 19.98 14.97
CA GLN A 324 -4.97 20.10 15.82
C GLN A 324 -3.67 20.31 15.02
N MET A 325 -3.74 20.16 13.69
CA MET A 325 -2.59 20.37 12.82
C MET A 325 -2.20 21.85 12.77
N PRO A 326 -0.90 22.19 12.97
CA PRO A 326 -0.44 23.57 12.84
C PRO A 326 -0.86 24.20 11.51
N PRO A 327 -1.17 25.51 11.47
CA PRO A 327 -1.57 26.19 10.23
C PRO A 327 -0.58 25.99 9.08
N GLN A 328 0.73 25.89 9.37
CA GLN A 328 1.80 25.68 8.38
C GLN A 328 1.80 24.26 7.79
N MET A 329 1.15 23.30 8.50
CA MET A 329 1.01 21.91 8.08
C MET A 329 -0.33 21.65 7.38
N GLN A 330 -1.32 22.55 7.49
CA GLN A 330 -2.60 22.44 6.80
C GLN A 330 -2.42 22.66 5.29
N TYR A 331 -3.22 21.97 4.50
CA TYR A 331 -3.14 22.09 3.05
C TYR A 331 -3.62 23.46 2.57
N THR A 332 -2.68 24.23 2.08
CA THR A 332 -2.90 25.45 1.29
C THR A 332 -1.90 25.47 0.14
N GLU A 333 -2.18 26.21 -0.92
CA GLU A 333 -1.22 26.37 -2.02
C GLU A 333 0.10 27.03 -1.56
N ALA A 334 0.01 27.95 -0.60
CA ALA A 334 1.18 28.61 -0.02
C ALA A 334 2.05 27.62 0.77
N ASN A 335 1.43 26.76 1.58
CA ASN A 335 2.15 25.72 2.34
C ASN A 335 2.75 24.68 1.41
N LEU A 336 2.02 24.22 0.38
CA LEU A 336 2.56 23.30 -0.62
C LEU A 336 3.79 23.90 -1.31
N LYS A 337 3.73 25.16 -1.70
CA LYS A 337 4.87 25.88 -2.31
C LYS A 337 6.05 25.98 -1.33
N TYR A 338 5.79 26.25 -0.05
CA TYR A 338 6.83 26.32 0.98
C TYR A 338 7.52 24.97 1.13
N TRP A 339 6.76 23.88 1.33
CA TRP A 339 7.31 22.53 1.51
C TRP A 339 8.01 22.02 0.24
N ALA A 340 7.50 22.33 -0.95
CA ALA A 340 8.16 22.02 -2.23
C ALA A 340 9.52 22.74 -2.33
N GLY A 341 9.57 24.02 -1.98
CA GLY A 341 10.81 24.80 -1.98
C GLY A 341 11.86 24.30 -0.97
N LYS A 342 11.44 23.50 0.02
CA LYS A 342 12.32 22.81 0.98
C LYS A 342 12.68 21.37 0.56
N GLY A 343 12.15 20.87 -0.57
CA GLY A 343 12.36 19.51 -1.06
C GLY A 343 11.38 18.47 -0.47
N PHE A 344 10.40 18.89 0.34
CA PHE A 344 9.45 18.00 1.03
C PHE A 344 8.01 18.11 0.49
N GLY A 345 7.81 18.71 -0.68
CA GLY A 345 6.46 18.88 -1.25
C GLY A 345 5.74 17.56 -1.51
N ARG A 346 6.45 16.51 -1.94
CA ARG A 346 5.86 15.17 -2.21
C ARG A 346 5.32 14.51 -0.95
N ILE A 347 6.07 14.52 0.15
CA ILE A 347 5.60 13.91 1.40
C ILE A 347 4.48 14.75 2.03
N PHE A 348 4.56 16.09 1.93
CA PHE A 348 3.53 17.00 2.41
C PHE A 348 2.18 16.75 1.72
N ILE A 349 2.16 16.70 0.38
CA ILE A 349 0.91 16.45 -0.34
C ILE A 349 0.40 15.01 -0.13
N SER A 350 1.31 14.03 0.01
CA SER A 350 0.97 12.64 0.32
C SER A 350 0.25 12.50 1.66
N LEU A 351 0.63 13.29 2.69
CA LEU A 351 -0.06 13.34 3.97
C LEU A 351 -1.54 13.70 3.80
N HIS A 352 -1.83 14.73 3.00
CA HIS A 352 -3.20 15.19 2.75
C HIS A 352 -4.00 14.25 1.84
N ILE A 353 -3.34 13.56 0.92
CA ILE A 353 -3.97 12.50 0.12
C ILE A 353 -4.39 11.35 1.05
N ASN A 354 -3.52 10.91 1.96
CA ASN A 354 -3.81 9.82 2.91
C ASN A 354 -4.90 10.20 3.91
N TYR A 355 -4.95 11.46 4.39
CA TYR A 355 -6.07 11.97 5.20
C TYR A 355 -7.40 11.83 4.47
N ASN A 356 -7.45 12.27 3.21
CA ASN A 356 -8.67 12.17 2.43
C ASN A 356 -9.01 10.71 2.07
N HIS A 357 -8.01 9.83 1.91
CA HIS A 357 -8.25 8.41 1.73
C HIS A 357 -8.87 7.77 2.97
N ALA A 358 -8.37 8.08 4.17
CA ALA A 358 -8.94 7.61 5.43
C ALA A 358 -10.39 8.07 5.60
N GLY A 359 -10.69 9.35 5.31
CA GLY A 359 -12.05 9.88 5.35
C GLY A 359 -12.97 9.25 4.30
N GLN A 360 -12.48 9.00 3.09
CA GLN A 360 -13.26 8.30 2.09
C GLN A 360 -13.62 6.88 2.54
N LEU A 361 -12.68 6.12 3.11
CA LEU A 361 -12.91 4.77 3.62
C LEU A 361 -13.95 4.77 4.76
N LEU A 362 -13.79 5.67 5.73
CA LEU A 362 -14.68 5.78 6.90
C LEU A 362 -16.14 5.96 6.48
N PHE A 363 -16.39 6.77 5.46
CA PHE A 363 -17.74 7.12 5.04
C PHE A 363 -18.25 6.35 3.82
N TYR A 364 -17.46 5.42 3.26
CA TYR A 364 -17.77 4.75 1.99
C TYR A 364 -19.12 4.03 1.98
N GLN A 365 -19.48 3.36 3.06
CA GLN A 365 -20.73 2.60 3.17
C GLN A 365 -22.00 3.44 3.02
N PHE A 366 -21.92 4.75 3.33
CA PHE A 366 -23.07 5.64 3.21
C PHE A 366 -23.40 6.04 1.77
N LEU A 367 -22.52 5.77 0.81
CA LEU A 367 -22.83 5.96 -0.61
C LEU A 367 -24.05 5.13 -1.01
N HIS A 368 -24.09 3.85 -0.62
CA HIS A 368 -25.22 2.97 -0.91
C HIS A 368 -26.51 3.36 -0.15
N LEU A 369 -26.37 3.80 1.09
CA LEU A 369 -27.51 4.13 1.95
C LEU A 369 -28.19 5.44 1.56
N SER A 370 -27.49 6.36 0.93
CA SER A 370 -28.03 7.66 0.49
C SER A 370 -28.93 7.58 -0.74
N GLU A 371 -28.93 6.46 -1.48
CA GLU A 371 -29.71 6.25 -2.70
C GLU A 371 -31.19 5.97 -2.43
N ASN A 372 -31.54 5.54 -1.21
CA ASN A 372 -32.88 5.08 -0.84
C ASN A 372 -33.69 6.09 -0.02
N VAL A 373 -33.29 7.36 -0.03
CA VAL A 373 -33.95 8.39 0.78
C VAL A 373 -34.82 9.27 -0.12
N ASP A 374 -36.14 9.29 0.16
CA ASP A 374 -37.08 10.20 -0.47
C ASP A 374 -36.69 11.66 -0.23
N GLU A 375 -36.78 12.50 -1.25
CA GLU A 375 -36.37 13.94 -1.21
C GLU A 375 -37.16 14.79 -0.17
N GLU A 376 -38.27 14.28 0.34
CA GLU A 376 -39.14 14.97 1.32
C GLU A 376 -38.68 14.83 2.78
N ILE A 377 -37.65 14.01 3.08
CA ILE A 377 -37.18 13.77 4.45
C ILE A 377 -36.05 14.76 4.80
N PRO A 378 -36.01 15.33 6.03
CA PRO A 378 -34.91 16.19 6.47
C PRO A 378 -33.56 15.49 6.31
N VAL A 379 -32.50 16.22 5.92
CA VAL A 379 -31.14 15.69 5.76
C VAL A 379 -30.75 14.86 6.99
N ASN A 380 -30.59 13.55 6.80
CA ASN A 380 -30.19 12.64 7.87
C ASN A 380 -28.66 12.50 7.93
N SER A 381 -28.16 11.90 9.01
CA SER A 381 -26.71 11.69 9.22
C SER A 381 -26.07 10.90 8.07
N ALA A 382 -26.78 9.92 7.51
CA ALA A 382 -26.29 9.10 6.39
C ALA A 382 -26.01 9.95 5.14
N GLN A 383 -26.87 10.92 4.84
CA GLN A 383 -26.64 11.86 3.72
C GLN A 383 -25.44 12.77 3.98
N ILE A 384 -25.24 13.21 5.23
CA ILE A 384 -24.07 14.00 5.63
C ILE A 384 -22.80 13.20 5.41
N TYR A 385 -22.77 11.93 5.86
CA TYR A 385 -21.63 11.06 5.69
C TYR A 385 -21.36 10.68 4.22
N ALA A 386 -22.40 10.47 3.41
CA ALA A 386 -22.24 10.29 1.97
C ALA A 386 -21.61 11.52 1.29
N ARG A 387 -22.01 12.74 1.69
CA ARG A 387 -21.38 13.98 1.21
C ARG A 387 -19.92 14.09 1.67
N LYS A 388 -19.60 13.73 2.93
CA LYS A 388 -18.21 13.68 3.41
C LYS A 388 -17.37 12.71 2.55
N CYS A 389 -17.88 11.51 2.25
CA CYS A 389 -17.21 10.54 1.36
C CYS A 389 -16.91 11.15 -0.02
N LYS A 390 -17.93 11.73 -0.68
CA LYS A 390 -17.78 12.39 -1.99
C LYS A 390 -16.76 13.54 -1.93
N SER A 391 -16.78 14.35 -0.87
CA SER A 391 -15.85 15.46 -0.66
C SER A 391 -14.40 14.97 -0.53
N HIS A 392 -14.15 13.95 0.29
CA HIS A 392 -12.82 13.37 0.44
C HIS A 392 -12.30 12.77 -0.88
N ALA A 393 -13.12 12.04 -1.62
CA ALA A 393 -12.74 11.50 -2.93
C ALA A 393 -12.43 12.60 -3.95
N ALA A 394 -13.23 13.68 -3.95
CA ALA A 394 -13.00 14.84 -4.82
C ALA A 394 -11.68 15.56 -4.46
N ASN A 395 -11.37 15.68 -3.17
CA ASN A 395 -10.13 16.28 -2.69
C ASN A 395 -8.91 15.44 -3.12
N ILE A 396 -8.97 14.10 -3.07
CA ILE A 396 -7.91 13.24 -3.60
C ILE A 396 -7.63 13.59 -5.06
N CYS A 397 -8.67 13.61 -5.90
CA CYS A 397 -8.52 13.93 -7.32
C CYS A 397 -7.90 15.33 -7.53
N LYS A 398 -8.35 16.32 -6.75
CA LYS A 398 -7.82 17.69 -6.79
C LYS A 398 -6.35 17.74 -6.39
N LEU A 399 -5.98 17.11 -5.28
CA LEU A 399 -4.61 17.09 -4.77
C LEU A 399 -3.65 16.44 -5.78
N VAL A 400 -4.03 15.30 -6.35
CA VAL A 400 -3.22 14.61 -7.36
C VAL A 400 -3.07 15.42 -8.65
N SER A 401 -4.14 16.11 -9.09
CA SER A 401 -4.06 17.02 -10.25
C SER A 401 -3.12 18.18 -9.97
N GLN A 402 -3.26 18.85 -8.83
CA GLN A 402 -2.42 19.99 -8.44
C GLN A 402 -0.95 19.59 -8.25
N ALA A 403 -0.70 18.35 -7.79
CA ALA A 403 0.65 17.81 -7.64
C ALA A 403 1.41 17.71 -8.97
N LYS A 404 0.71 17.49 -10.07
CA LYS A 404 1.33 17.40 -11.43
C LYS A 404 1.75 18.77 -11.98
N GLU A 405 1.11 19.82 -11.53
CA GLU A 405 1.28 21.18 -12.08
C GLU A 405 2.53 21.88 -11.55
N ARG A 406 3.17 21.34 -10.51
CA ARG A 406 4.28 21.98 -9.80
C ARG A 406 5.50 21.08 -9.71
N PRO A 407 6.70 21.64 -9.86
CA PRO A 407 7.95 20.90 -9.60
C PRO A 407 7.98 20.37 -8.15
N ASP A 408 8.57 19.21 -7.97
CA ASP A 408 8.83 18.59 -6.66
C ASP A 408 7.60 18.34 -5.77
N THR A 409 6.40 18.27 -6.40
CA THR A 409 5.15 17.86 -5.74
C THR A 409 4.52 16.62 -6.36
N ASP A 410 4.97 16.16 -7.52
CA ASP A 410 4.47 15.01 -8.24
C ASP A 410 4.52 13.72 -7.39
N VAL A 411 3.39 13.07 -7.24
CA VAL A 411 3.25 11.87 -6.38
C VAL A 411 3.33 10.64 -7.27
N LEU A 412 4.44 9.91 -7.17
CA LEU A 412 4.74 8.77 -8.05
C LEU A 412 4.92 7.44 -7.30
N TYR A 413 4.48 7.30 -6.04
CA TYR A 413 4.54 6.01 -5.35
C TYR A 413 3.40 5.07 -5.81
N SER A 414 3.68 3.78 -5.85
CA SER A 414 2.79 2.76 -6.45
C SER A 414 1.43 2.63 -5.75
N LEU A 415 1.40 2.79 -4.42
CA LEU A 415 0.17 2.69 -3.61
C LEU A 415 -0.87 3.76 -3.98
N LEU A 416 -0.43 4.90 -4.56
CA LEU A 416 -1.36 5.91 -5.09
C LEU A 416 -2.33 5.30 -6.12
N GLY A 417 -1.91 4.25 -6.83
CA GLY A 417 -2.78 3.53 -7.76
C GLY A 417 -4.04 2.98 -7.09
N HIS A 418 -3.91 2.41 -5.90
CA HIS A 418 -5.06 1.94 -5.11
C HIS A 418 -5.94 3.10 -4.63
N VAL A 419 -5.33 4.16 -4.10
CA VAL A 419 -6.05 5.36 -3.63
C VAL A 419 -6.88 5.98 -4.76
N LEU A 420 -6.31 6.10 -5.96
CA LEU A 420 -7.01 6.62 -7.14
C LEU A 420 -8.13 5.70 -7.61
N VAL A 421 -7.98 4.39 -7.51
CA VAL A 421 -9.05 3.44 -7.82
C VAL A 421 -10.25 3.68 -6.91
N LEU A 422 -10.04 3.81 -5.59
CA LEU A 422 -11.12 4.10 -4.66
C LEU A 422 -11.76 5.48 -4.93
N ALA A 423 -10.96 6.51 -5.15
CA ALA A 423 -11.48 7.83 -5.49
C ALA A 423 -12.34 7.77 -6.77
N SER A 424 -11.92 6.98 -7.76
CA SER A 424 -12.67 6.78 -9.01
C SER A 424 -14.01 6.08 -8.80
N THR A 425 -14.13 5.11 -7.88
CA THR A 425 -15.43 4.48 -7.59
C THR A 425 -16.45 5.49 -7.05
N THR A 426 -16.01 6.42 -6.20
CA THR A 426 -16.88 7.48 -5.68
C THR A 426 -17.30 8.49 -6.77
N GLN A 427 -16.39 8.80 -7.73
CA GLN A 427 -16.77 9.61 -8.89
C GLN A 427 -17.76 8.85 -9.79
N LEU A 428 -17.59 7.55 -9.99
CA LEU A 428 -18.56 6.70 -10.71
C LEU A 428 -19.94 6.73 -10.05
N HIS A 429 -20.00 6.67 -8.70
CA HIS A 429 -21.23 6.84 -7.96
C HIS A 429 -21.92 8.16 -8.33
N THR A 430 -21.19 9.27 -8.31
CA THR A 430 -21.75 10.58 -8.68
C THR A 430 -22.29 10.59 -10.12
N VAL A 431 -21.55 10.01 -11.08
CA VAL A 431 -22.01 9.91 -12.49
C VAL A 431 -23.28 9.10 -12.64
N LEU A 432 -23.47 8.06 -11.80
CA LEU A 432 -24.60 7.12 -11.91
C LEU A 432 -25.87 7.60 -11.21
N PHE A 433 -25.74 8.39 -10.13
CA PHE A 433 -26.84 8.68 -9.22
C PHE A 433 -27.12 10.19 -9.02
N SER A 434 -26.21 11.10 -9.40
CA SER A 434 -26.50 12.54 -9.33
C SER A 434 -27.46 12.96 -10.42
N THR A 435 -28.33 13.92 -10.09
CA THR A 435 -29.23 14.60 -11.02
C THR A 435 -28.70 15.97 -11.44
N ASP A 436 -27.58 16.44 -10.84
CA ASP A 436 -26.93 17.70 -11.16
C ASP A 436 -25.90 17.50 -12.29
N ASP A 437 -26.21 18.04 -13.47
CA ASP A 437 -25.33 17.98 -14.66
C ASP A 437 -23.93 18.56 -14.40
N LYS A 438 -23.80 19.56 -13.52
CA LYS A 438 -22.52 20.16 -13.16
C LYS A 438 -21.69 19.19 -12.32
N GLU A 439 -22.29 18.53 -11.31
CA GLU A 439 -21.61 17.51 -10.53
C GLU A 439 -21.19 16.33 -11.42
N ILE A 440 -22.05 15.88 -12.32
CA ILE A 440 -21.77 14.80 -13.28
C ILE A 440 -20.58 15.18 -14.17
N SER A 441 -20.56 16.39 -14.71
CA SER A 441 -19.47 16.87 -15.56
C SER A 441 -18.15 16.93 -14.81
N MET A 442 -18.15 17.45 -13.58
CA MET A 442 -16.95 17.48 -12.72
C MET A 442 -16.46 16.07 -12.37
N ALA A 443 -17.37 15.14 -12.07
CA ALA A 443 -17.00 13.75 -11.76
C ALA A 443 -16.36 13.05 -12.97
N LYS A 444 -16.86 13.26 -14.18
CA LYS A 444 -16.27 12.75 -15.43
C LYS A 444 -14.86 13.29 -15.64
N SER A 445 -14.65 14.59 -15.49
CA SER A 445 -13.32 15.20 -15.63
C SER A 445 -12.31 14.64 -14.62
N ARG A 446 -12.75 14.40 -13.35
CA ARG A 446 -11.92 13.77 -12.33
C ARG A 446 -11.57 12.32 -12.68
N LEU A 447 -12.51 11.56 -13.26
CA LEU A 447 -12.26 10.19 -13.72
C LEU A 447 -11.21 10.17 -14.84
N GLU A 448 -11.28 11.08 -15.81
CA GLU A 448 -10.30 11.23 -16.88
C GLU A 448 -8.91 11.52 -16.30
N SER A 449 -8.79 12.51 -15.41
CA SER A 449 -7.53 12.87 -14.76
C SER A 449 -6.96 11.72 -13.90
N ASN A 450 -7.81 10.96 -13.20
CA ASN A 450 -7.38 9.79 -12.44
C ASN A 450 -6.85 8.69 -13.36
N PHE A 451 -7.49 8.47 -14.52
CA PHE A 451 -7.04 7.47 -15.49
C PHE A 451 -5.69 7.83 -16.11
N GLU A 452 -5.47 9.11 -16.44
CA GLU A 452 -4.17 9.62 -16.87
C GLU A 452 -3.10 9.38 -15.80
N SER A 453 -3.42 9.67 -14.52
CA SER A 453 -2.51 9.44 -13.40
C SER A 453 -2.16 7.97 -13.24
N LEU A 454 -3.15 7.07 -13.32
CA LEU A 454 -2.95 5.62 -13.29
C LEU A 454 -2.07 5.14 -14.45
N THR A 455 -2.24 5.72 -15.64
CA THR A 455 -1.41 5.41 -16.81
C THR A 455 0.04 5.85 -16.61
N THR A 456 0.24 7.05 -16.05
CA THR A 456 1.56 7.57 -15.70
C THR A 456 2.24 6.69 -14.64
N LEU A 457 1.54 6.34 -13.56
CA LEU A 457 2.07 5.46 -12.52
C LEU A 457 2.45 4.08 -13.07
N ARG A 458 1.61 3.53 -13.94
CA ARG A 458 1.86 2.24 -14.58
C ARG A 458 3.13 2.24 -15.43
N SER A 459 3.54 3.38 -16.00
CA SER A 459 4.78 3.46 -16.77
C SER A 459 6.03 3.18 -15.92
N TYR A 460 5.94 3.43 -14.59
CA TYR A 460 7.01 3.14 -13.64
C TYR A 460 6.79 1.83 -12.88
N TRP A 461 5.55 1.46 -12.55
CA TRP A 461 5.21 0.44 -11.57
C TRP A 461 4.33 -0.66 -12.17
N PRO A 462 4.85 -1.88 -12.40
CA PRO A 462 4.06 -3.03 -12.89
C PRO A 462 2.79 -3.30 -12.07
N VAL A 463 2.89 -3.19 -10.73
CA VAL A 463 1.78 -3.46 -9.79
C VAL A 463 0.54 -2.61 -10.06
N VAL A 464 0.67 -1.40 -10.63
CA VAL A 464 -0.47 -0.54 -10.96
C VAL A 464 -1.38 -1.15 -12.03
N SER A 465 -0.89 -2.12 -12.81
CA SER A 465 -1.74 -2.91 -13.72
C SER A 465 -2.83 -3.66 -12.97
N ALA A 466 -2.55 -4.16 -11.75
CA ALA A 466 -3.56 -4.78 -10.90
C ALA A 466 -4.59 -3.75 -10.42
N SER A 467 -4.18 -2.55 -10.05
CA SER A 467 -5.10 -1.46 -9.68
C SER A 467 -6.07 -1.11 -10.82
N ILE A 468 -5.57 -0.99 -12.06
CA ILE A 468 -6.41 -0.76 -13.25
C ILE A 468 -7.36 -1.95 -13.49
N GLY A 469 -6.89 -3.18 -13.29
CA GLY A 469 -7.71 -4.39 -13.37
C GLY A 469 -8.87 -4.38 -12.36
N ARG A 470 -8.60 -3.93 -11.14
CA ARG A 470 -9.62 -3.77 -10.08
C ARG A 470 -10.68 -2.72 -10.46
N LEU A 471 -10.26 -1.57 -10.98
CA LEU A 471 -11.20 -0.54 -11.45
C LEU A 471 -12.10 -1.08 -12.57
N ARG A 472 -11.56 -1.90 -13.48
CA ARG A 472 -12.33 -2.57 -14.52
C ARG A 472 -13.33 -3.58 -13.93
N ALA A 473 -12.92 -4.38 -12.94
CA ALA A 473 -13.82 -5.32 -12.26
C ALA A 473 -14.98 -4.59 -11.57
N PHE A 474 -14.71 -3.44 -10.93
CA PHE A 474 -15.73 -2.59 -10.33
C PHE A 474 -16.70 -2.01 -11.37
N HIS A 475 -16.17 -1.48 -12.46
CA HIS A 475 -16.99 -0.97 -13.57
C HIS A 475 -17.92 -2.06 -14.13
N ASN A 476 -17.41 -3.29 -14.32
CA ASN A 476 -18.22 -4.42 -14.77
C ASN A 476 -19.31 -4.80 -13.74
N ALA A 477 -19.05 -4.67 -12.45
CA ALA A 477 -20.05 -4.86 -11.39
C ALA A 477 -21.17 -3.81 -11.52
N CYS A 478 -20.81 -2.53 -11.73
CA CYS A 478 -21.78 -1.44 -11.94
C CYS A 478 -22.67 -1.66 -13.18
N LEU A 479 -22.13 -2.24 -14.25
CA LEU A 479 -22.93 -2.57 -15.44
C LEU A 479 -23.95 -3.69 -15.19
N LYS A 480 -23.64 -4.62 -14.27
CA LYS A 480 -24.55 -5.72 -13.90
C LYS A 480 -25.64 -5.25 -12.94
N SER A 481 -25.28 -4.49 -11.90
CA SER A 481 -26.21 -3.97 -10.90
C SER A 481 -25.70 -2.65 -10.32
N ARG A 482 -26.43 -1.56 -10.55
CA ARG A 482 -26.06 -0.25 -10.02
C ARG A 482 -26.19 -0.22 -8.50
N ASN A 483 -27.32 -0.68 -7.97
CA ASN A 483 -27.67 -0.51 -6.56
C ASN A 483 -26.81 -1.36 -5.63
N SER A 484 -26.45 -2.59 -6.02
CA SER A 484 -25.62 -3.46 -5.19
C SER A 484 -24.14 -3.13 -5.24
N SER A 485 -23.67 -2.44 -6.31
CA SER A 485 -22.23 -2.23 -6.54
C SER A 485 -21.53 -1.41 -5.47
N PHE A 486 -22.26 -0.53 -4.76
CA PHE A 486 -21.72 0.32 -3.70
C PHE A 486 -22.00 -0.20 -2.29
N ARG A 487 -22.73 -1.31 -2.17
CA ARG A 487 -22.99 -1.93 -0.86
C ARG A 487 -21.70 -2.46 -0.28
N LEU A 488 -21.41 -2.10 0.98
CA LEU A 488 -20.27 -2.60 1.73
C LEU A 488 -20.57 -4.03 2.23
N ASP A 489 -20.31 -5.00 1.36
CA ASP A 489 -20.37 -6.44 1.62
C ASP A 489 -18.96 -7.06 1.55
N ARG A 490 -18.84 -8.38 1.63
CA ARG A 490 -17.55 -9.07 1.58
C ARG A 490 -16.76 -8.78 0.29
N TRP A 491 -17.44 -8.71 -0.87
CA TRP A 491 -16.77 -8.38 -2.13
C TRP A 491 -16.22 -6.94 -2.12
N MET A 492 -17.02 -5.99 -1.63
CA MET A 492 -16.60 -4.60 -1.53
C MET A 492 -15.48 -4.44 -0.50
N LEU A 493 -15.55 -5.14 0.66
CA LEU A 493 -14.47 -5.14 1.64
C LEU A 493 -13.16 -5.63 1.01
N GLN A 494 -13.21 -6.74 0.27
CA GLN A 494 -12.06 -7.23 -0.49
C GLN A 494 -11.57 -6.20 -1.50
N PHE A 495 -12.50 -5.48 -2.14
CA PHE A 495 -12.16 -4.44 -3.10
C PHE A 495 -11.46 -3.25 -2.44
N ILE A 496 -11.92 -2.75 -1.28
CA ILE A 496 -11.41 -1.53 -0.65
C ILE A 496 -10.20 -1.78 0.25
N LEU A 497 -10.06 -2.95 0.89
CA LEU A 497 -8.98 -3.24 1.83
C LEU A 497 -7.97 -4.25 1.29
N GLU A 498 -8.40 -5.38 0.72
CA GLU A 498 -7.51 -6.47 0.31
C GLU A 498 -6.96 -6.22 -1.11
N PHE A 499 -6.40 -5.04 -1.35
CA PHE A 499 -6.05 -4.56 -2.69
C PHE A 499 -4.87 -5.31 -3.35
N SER A 500 -4.08 -6.04 -2.59
CA SER A 500 -3.01 -6.90 -3.12
C SER A 500 -3.49 -8.29 -3.51
N LYS A 501 -4.74 -8.65 -3.20
CA LYS A 501 -5.34 -9.92 -3.63
C LYS A 501 -6.06 -9.78 -4.97
N PRO A 502 -6.07 -10.82 -5.81
CA PRO A 502 -6.91 -10.84 -7.00
C PRO A 502 -8.38 -10.68 -6.62
N ILE A 503 -9.13 -9.88 -7.38
CA ILE A 503 -10.56 -9.73 -7.19
C ILE A 503 -11.30 -10.47 -8.31
N GLY A 504 -12.28 -11.33 -7.91
CA GLY A 504 -13.18 -12.00 -8.85
C GLY A 504 -14.33 -11.11 -9.28
N GLU A 505 -15.14 -11.62 -10.21
CA GLU A 505 -16.41 -10.98 -10.56
C GLU A 505 -17.34 -10.94 -9.34
N ARG A 506 -18.11 -9.84 -9.21
CA ARG A 506 -19.17 -9.77 -8.20
C ARG A 506 -20.31 -10.69 -8.60
N ILE A 507 -20.61 -11.68 -7.75
CA ILE A 507 -21.70 -12.64 -7.94
C ILE A 507 -22.79 -12.27 -6.95
N GLU A 508 -23.98 -11.97 -7.44
CA GLU A 508 -25.17 -11.79 -6.62
C GLU A 508 -25.78 -13.17 -6.34
N ASP A 509 -25.40 -13.85 -5.25
CA ASP A 509 -25.96 -15.15 -4.90
C ASP A 509 -26.13 -15.36 -3.40
N SER A 510 -27.27 -15.94 -3.02
CA SER A 510 -27.59 -16.40 -1.67
C SER A 510 -26.66 -17.52 -1.15
N ALA A 511 -25.95 -18.23 -2.02
CA ALA A 511 -24.95 -19.24 -1.68
C ALA A 511 -23.57 -18.64 -1.28
N SER A 512 -23.40 -17.34 -1.41
CA SER A 512 -22.20 -16.60 -0.96
C SER A 512 -22.11 -16.53 0.56
N ARG A 513 -23.22 -16.50 1.28
CA ARG A 513 -23.25 -16.33 2.74
C ARG A 513 -22.43 -17.36 3.53
N GLU A 514 -22.52 -18.65 3.20
CA GLU A 514 -21.76 -19.69 3.92
C GLU A 514 -20.23 -19.61 3.70
N ARG A 515 -19.80 -19.17 2.52
CA ARG A 515 -18.37 -18.97 2.22
C ARG A 515 -17.83 -17.68 2.86
N ASP A 516 -18.67 -16.68 2.97
CA ASP A 516 -18.35 -15.39 3.58
C ASP A 516 -18.20 -15.50 5.11
N GLU A 517 -19.04 -16.31 5.79
CA GLU A 517 -18.92 -16.58 7.21
C GLU A 517 -17.58 -17.23 7.59
N LEU A 518 -17.11 -18.21 6.79
CA LEU A 518 -15.81 -18.85 7.02
C LEU A 518 -14.61 -17.91 6.79
N ALA A 519 -14.72 -16.97 5.86
CA ALA A 519 -13.69 -15.97 5.57
C ALA A 519 -13.68 -14.87 6.65
N LEU A 520 -14.86 -14.48 7.15
CA LEU A 520 -15.02 -13.50 8.22
C LEU A 520 -14.54 -14.02 9.57
N ASP A 521 -14.72 -15.30 9.86
CA ASP A 521 -14.17 -15.95 11.07
C ASP A 521 -12.64 -15.94 11.06
N ARG A 522 -12.02 -16.12 9.88
CA ARG A 522 -10.56 -15.97 9.74
C ARG A 522 -10.09 -14.53 9.98
N LEU A 523 -10.85 -13.54 9.50
CA LEU A 523 -10.58 -12.12 9.73
C LEU A 523 -10.71 -11.75 11.21
N ARG A 524 -11.77 -12.21 11.90
CA ARG A 524 -11.95 -12.00 13.35
C ARG A 524 -10.82 -12.61 14.17
N HIS A 525 -10.36 -13.83 13.80
CA HIS A 525 -9.22 -14.47 14.46
C HIS A 525 -7.92 -13.69 14.27
N SER A 526 -7.69 -13.12 13.09
CA SER A 526 -6.49 -12.34 12.80
C SER A 526 -6.47 -10.95 13.45
N LEU A 527 -7.63 -10.42 13.89
CA LEU A 527 -7.74 -9.13 14.57
C LEU A 527 -7.67 -9.25 16.10
N ASN A 528 -7.96 -10.44 16.65
CA ASN A 528 -7.97 -10.70 18.11
C ASN A 528 -6.67 -11.35 18.62
N THR A 529 -5.72 -11.63 17.74
CA THR A 529 -4.35 -12.06 18.04
C THR A 529 -3.35 -10.96 17.71
#